data_48c17f838a153980a46f9bc20dec0737
#
_entry.id   48c17f838a153980a46f9bc20dec0737
#
_cell.length_a   1.000
_cell.length_b   1.000
_cell.length_c   1.000
_cell.angle_alpha   90.00
_cell.angle_beta   90.00
_cell.angle_gamma   90.00
#
_symmetry.space_group_name_H-M   'P 1'
#
loop_
_entity.id
_entity.type
_entity.pdbx_description
1 polymer ?
#
loop_
_entity_poly.entity_id
_entity_poly.type
_entity_poly.pdbx_seq_one_letter_code
_entity_poly.pdbx_strand_id
1 'polypeptide(L)'
;MNKLDEAAAIAMRVALTADEQDVRTRAESLRQRIETIRQIEARNAAERKRYDEAVAAAGKNGPPTLVRRVDQTEPPSEAEMKRQQDEATLRTVNQALRAAAENETRVIGRVSRIDCRTRPLAFTVKTPAETFVVTSKDFDSLELNAYEVTAKGLQIGCESDISAINAVVTYRNNTAAKAPSRGDLVAIEFVPANFRFLTPEELKNAKLVIYEQPGGD
;
A
#
# COMPACT_ATOMS: atom_id res chain seq x y z
N MET A 1 30.67 16.85 -25.56
CA MET A 1 29.40 17.35 -24.97
C MET A 1 28.74 16.17 -24.26
N ASN A 2 28.27 16.35 -23.05
CA ASN A 2 27.61 15.26 -22.32
C ASN A 2 26.21 15.02 -22.93
N LYS A 3 25.79 13.77 -23.05
CA LYS A 3 24.46 13.42 -23.60
C LYS A 3 23.29 14.15 -22.90
N LEU A 4 23.45 14.47 -21.60
CA LEU A 4 22.47 15.27 -20.85
C LEU A 4 22.40 16.73 -21.33
N ASP A 5 23.53 17.31 -21.76
CA ASP A 5 23.56 18.68 -22.29
C ASP A 5 22.87 18.77 -23.64
N GLU A 6 23.06 17.78 -24.49
CA GLU A 6 22.39 17.67 -25.79
C GLU A 6 20.87 17.48 -25.58
N ALA A 7 20.48 16.58 -24.69
CA ALA A 7 19.07 16.36 -24.39
C ALA A 7 18.39 17.62 -23.81
N ALA A 8 19.07 18.36 -22.94
CA ALA A 8 18.56 19.59 -22.36
C ALA A 8 18.40 20.69 -23.46
N ALA A 9 19.36 20.81 -24.37
CA ALA A 9 19.28 21.75 -25.47
C ALA A 9 18.13 21.43 -26.42
N ILE A 10 17.92 20.15 -26.74
CA ILE A 10 16.80 19.71 -27.57
C ILE A 10 15.46 19.99 -26.86
N ALA A 11 15.34 19.62 -25.62
CA ALA A 11 14.12 19.84 -24.83
C ALA A 11 13.79 21.35 -24.73
N MET A 12 14.79 22.19 -24.51
CA MET A 12 14.62 23.65 -24.48
C MET A 12 14.13 24.19 -25.82
N ARG A 13 14.71 23.74 -26.94
CA ARG A 13 14.29 24.14 -28.25
C ARG A 13 12.84 23.75 -28.52
N VAL A 14 12.48 22.52 -28.26
CA VAL A 14 11.11 22.02 -28.43
C VAL A 14 10.12 22.80 -27.57
N ALA A 15 10.45 23.11 -26.33
CA ALA A 15 9.59 23.89 -25.43
C ALA A 15 9.32 25.29 -25.97
N LEU A 16 10.27 25.88 -26.72
CA LEU A 16 10.15 27.24 -27.28
C LEU A 16 9.47 27.27 -28.65
N THR A 17 9.59 26.22 -29.47
CA THR A 17 9.19 26.24 -30.88
C THR A 17 8.00 25.33 -31.21
N ALA A 18 7.59 24.44 -30.33
CA ALA A 18 6.45 23.57 -30.60
C ALA A 18 5.13 24.36 -30.62
N ASP A 19 4.30 24.12 -31.62
CA ASP A 19 2.98 24.77 -31.74
C ASP A 19 1.97 24.16 -30.75
N GLU A 20 2.08 22.89 -30.48
CA GLU A 20 1.17 22.13 -29.57
C GLU A 20 1.54 22.34 -28.12
N GLN A 21 0.55 22.73 -27.32
CA GLN A 21 0.75 22.97 -25.88
C GLN A 21 1.18 21.70 -25.10
N ASP A 22 0.67 20.54 -25.51
CA ASP A 22 1.02 19.24 -24.93
C ASP A 22 2.51 18.92 -25.11
N VAL A 23 3.04 19.18 -26.31
CA VAL A 23 4.46 18.96 -26.62
C VAL A 23 5.35 19.91 -25.82
N ARG A 24 4.95 21.17 -25.64
CA ARG A 24 5.67 22.13 -24.77
C ARG A 24 5.74 21.66 -23.33
N THR A 25 4.61 21.23 -22.78
CA THR A 25 4.53 20.75 -21.40
C THR A 25 5.41 19.52 -21.16
N ARG A 26 5.44 18.59 -22.12
CA ARG A 26 6.34 17.41 -22.05
C ARG A 26 7.81 17.81 -22.14
N ALA A 27 8.16 18.74 -22.99
CA ALA A 27 9.53 19.24 -23.14
C ALA A 27 10.01 19.95 -21.85
N GLU A 28 9.16 20.75 -21.22
CA GLU A 28 9.47 21.37 -19.92
C GLU A 28 9.64 20.33 -18.81
N SER A 29 8.78 19.33 -18.75
CA SER A 29 8.91 18.22 -17.79
C SER A 29 10.22 17.45 -17.97
N LEU A 30 10.61 17.18 -19.22
CA LEU A 30 11.89 16.55 -19.54
C LEU A 30 13.08 17.41 -19.08
N ARG A 31 13.02 18.72 -19.31
CA ARG A 31 14.05 19.66 -18.84
C ARG A 31 14.20 19.64 -17.32
N GLN A 32 13.08 19.62 -16.58
CA GLN A 32 13.11 19.55 -15.13
C GLN A 32 13.74 18.24 -14.63
N ARG A 33 13.43 17.11 -15.29
CA ARG A 33 14.06 15.81 -14.96
C ARG A 33 15.55 15.83 -15.21
N ILE A 34 16.02 16.40 -16.33
CA ILE A 34 17.45 16.51 -16.62
C ILE A 34 18.15 17.35 -15.56
N GLU A 35 17.54 18.46 -15.13
CA GLU A 35 18.11 19.30 -14.07
C GLU A 35 18.21 18.55 -12.72
N THR A 36 17.18 17.77 -12.37
CA THR A 36 17.20 16.92 -11.18
C THR A 36 18.34 15.90 -11.25
N ILE A 37 18.55 15.24 -12.40
CA ILE A 37 19.64 14.28 -12.59
C ILE A 37 21.00 14.98 -12.40
N ARG A 38 21.20 16.18 -12.97
CA ARG A 38 22.44 16.96 -12.80
C ARG A 38 22.71 17.29 -11.33
N GLN A 39 21.68 17.66 -10.57
CA GLN A 39 21.81 17.95 -9.14
C GLN A 39 22.22 16.69 -8.35
N ILE A 40 21.64 15.54 -8.68
CA ILE A 40 22.00 14.26 -8.06
C ILE A 40 23.45 13.90 -8.41
N GLU A 41 23.85 13.99 -9.68
CA GLU A 41 25.21 13.71 -10.11
C GLU A 41 26.23 14.64 -9.44
N ALA A 42 25.95 15.94 -9.37
CA ALA A 42 26.79 16.91 -8.70
C ALA A 42 26.94 16.59 -7.17
N ARG A 43 25.84 16.22 -6.53
CA ARG A 43 25.87 15.81 -5.13
C ARG A 43 26.69 14.55 -4.91
N ASN A 44 26.49 13.54 -5.74
CA ASN A 44 27.24 12.28 -5.66
C ASN A 44 28.74 12.51 -5.92
N ALA A 45 29.10 13.38 -6.87
CA ALA A 45 30.48 13.75 -7.13
C ALA A 45 31.12 14.49 -5.93
N ALA A 46 30.37 15.38 -5.28
CA ALA A 46 30.84 16.06 -4.07
C ALA A 46 31.03 15.08 -2.89
N GLU A 47 30.14 14.11 -2.73
CA GLU A 47 30.25 13.08 -1.70
C GLU A 47 31.43 12.15 -1.96
N ARG A 48 31.64 11.70 -3.20
CA ARG A 48 32.84 10.92 -3.58
C ARG A 48 34.12 11.68 -3.27
N LYS A 49 34.20 12.96 -3.64
CA LYS A 49 35.35 13.78 -3.35
C LYS A 49 35.65 13.87 -1.86
N ARG A 50 34.62 14.11 -1.03
CA ARG A 50 34.75 14.12 0.43
C ARG A 50 35.24 12.78 0.98
N TYR A 51 34.72 11.66 0.43
CA TYR A 51 35.15 10.33 0.81
C TYR A 51 36.62 10.10 0.46
N ASP A 52 37.04 10.44 -0.78
CA ASP A 52 38.43 10.30 -1.24
C ASP A 52 39.38 11.17 -0.40
N GLU A 53 38.99 12.40 -0.06
CA GLU A 53 39.74 13.29 0.82
C GLU A 53 39.87 12.70 2.23
N ALA A 54 38.79 12.12 2.77
CA ALA A 54 38.79 11.47 4.07
C ALA A 54 39.69 10.23 4.10
N VAL A 55 39.65 9.39 3.04
CA VAL A 55 40.51 8.23 2.87
C VAL A 55 41.99 8.64 2.74
N ALA A 56 42.27 9.69 1.96
CA ALA A 56 43.63 10.21 1.82
C ALA A 56 44.19 10.81 3.14
N ALA A 57 43.32 11.46 3.92
CA ALA A 57 43.69 11.96 5.25
C ALA A 57 43.92 10.83 6.26
N ALA A 58 43.09 9.78 6.22
CA ALA A 58 43.27 8.59 7.06
C ALA A 58 44.54 7.81 6.74
N GLY A 59 44.93 7.71 5.45
CA GLY A 59 46.14 7.05 4.99
C GLY A 59 47.43 7.68 5.52
N LYS A 60 47.41 8.94 5.94
CA LYS A 60 48.56 9.63 6.57
C LYS A 60 48.72 9.31 8.07
N ASN A 61 47.68 8.82 8.71
CA ASN A 61 47.67 8.51 10.16
C ASN A 61 47.64 6.99 10.46
N GLY A 62 47.99 6.14 9.50
CA GLY A 62 47.89 4.70 9.58
C GLY A 62 46.51 4.17 9.10
N PRO A 63 46.42 2.89 8.78
CA PRO A 63 45.13 2.35 8.33
C PRO A 63 44.06 2.61 9.40
N PRO A 64 42.93 3.18 9.05
CA PRO A 64 41.84 3.33 10.02
C PRO A 64 41.57 1.94 10.57
N THR A 65 41.75 1.78 11.88
CA THR A 65 41.19 0.62 12.55
C THR A 65 39.72 0.69 12.29
N LEU A 66 39.24 -0.14 11.35
CA LEU A 66 37.82 -0.35 11.18
C LEU A 66 37.31 -0.84 12.52
N VAL A 67 36.91 0.08 13.38
CA VAL A 67 36.08 -0.25 14.52
C VAL A 67 34.79 -0.71 13.87
N ARG A 68 34.76 -2.00 13.56
CA ARG A 68 33.52 -2.69 13.24
C ARG A 68 32.62 -2.39 14.42
N ARG A 69 31.68 -1.46 14.27
CA ARG A 69 30.54 -1.40 15.15
C ARG A 69 29.88 -2.76 15.02
N VAL A 70 30.24 -3.63 15.95
CA VAL A 70 29.59 -4.90 16.15
C VAL A 70 28.30 -4.58 16.91
N ASP A 71 27.40 -3.85 16.30
CA ASP A 71 25.99 -4.10 16.46
C ASP A 71 25.70 -5.28 15.51
N GLN A 72 26.31 -6.44 15.87
CA GLN A 72 25.87 -7.71 15.34
C GLN A 72 24.53 -8.03 16.01
N THR A 73 23.50 -7.33 15.61
CA THR A 73 22.22 -7.96 15.49
C THR A 73 22.40 -8.96 14.36
N GLU A 74 22.47 -10.24 14.71
CA GLU A 74 22.37 -11.30 13.71
C GLU A 74 21.26 -10.93 12.73
N PRO A 75 21.47 -11.12 11.41
CA PRO A 75 20.41 -10.80 10.46
C PRO A 75 19.13 -11.49 10.95
N PRO A 76 17.99 -10.80 10.94
CA PRO A 76 16.76 -11.36 11.44
C PRO A 76 16.48 -12.69 10.78
N SER A 77 16.12 -13.69 11.56
CA SER A 77 15.78 -15.01 11.03
C SER A 77 14.62 -14.89 10.03
N GLU A 78 14.49 -15.85 9.12
CA GLU A 78 13.37 -15.86 8.16
C GLU A 78 12.00 -15.76 8.88
N ALA A 79 11.88 -16.36 10.05
CA ALA A 79 10.67 -16.29 10.87
C ALA A 79 10.41 -14.86 11.40
N GLU A 80 11.46 -14.15 11.79
CA GLU A 80 11.36 -12.74 12.23
C GLU A 80 11.06 -11.81 11.07
N MET A 81 11.68 -12.00 9.92
CA MET A 81 11.36 -11.23 8.70
C MET A 81 9.91 -11.42 8.29
N LYS A 82 9.43 -12.67 8.28
CA LYS A 82 8.02 -12.97 7.98
C LYS A 82 7.08 -12.30 8.97
N ARG A 83 7.37 -12.39 10.27
CA ARG A 83 6.55 -11.75 11.31
C ARG A 83 6.50 -10.23 11.14
N GLN A 84 7.64 -9.59 10.85
CA GLN A 84 7.72 -8.16 10.59
C GLN A 84 6.91 -7.77 9.35
N GLN A 85 6.97 -8.57 8.29
CA GLN A 85 6.20 -8.37 7.07
C GLN A 85 4.69 -8.52 7.32
N ASP A 86 4.29 -9.55 8.08
CA ASP A 86 2.89 -9.77 8.47
C ASP A 86 2.35 -8.60 9.31
N GLU A 87 3.15 -8.10 10.26
CA GLU A 87 2.79 -6.93 11.06
C GLU A 87 2.69 -5.64 10.21
N ALA A 88 3.62 -5.44 9.29
CA ALA A 88 3.58 -4.30 8.39
C ALA A 88 2.34 -4.34 7.48
N THR A 89 2.04 -5.51 6.92
CA THR A 89 0.84 -5.74 6.12
C THR A 89 -0.43 -5.48 6.93
N LEU A 90 -0.51 -6.01 8.15
CA LEU A 90 -1.64 -5.81 9.06
C LEU A 90 -1.90 -4.32 9.34
N ARG A 91 -0.85 -3.53 9.56
CA ARG A 91 -0.96 -2.08 9.79
C ARG A 91 -1.43 -1.35 8.53
N THR A 92 -0.81 -1.65 7.40
CA THR A 92 -1.15 -1.03 6.12
C THR A 92 -2.61 -1.27 5.77
N VAL A 93 -3.09 -2.50 5.94
CA VAL A 93 -4.51 -2.83 5.68
C VAL A 93 -5.42 -2.08 6.65
N ASN A 94 -5.11 -2.05 7.96
CA ASN A 94 -5.93 -1.32 8.93
C ASN A 94 -6.01 0.19 8.64
N GLN A 95 -4.94 0.79 8.11
CA GLN A 95 -4.94 2.21 7.72
C GLN A 95 -5.69 2.47 6.41
N ALA A 96 -5.70 1.49 5.51
CA ALA A 96 -6.35 1.59 4.20
C ALA A 96 -7.83 1.24 4.23
N LEU A 97 -8.29 0.52 5.26
CA LEU A 97 -9.71 0.18 5.41
C LEU A 97 -10.57 1.43 5.44
N ARG A 98 -11.73 1.33 4.82
CA ARG A 98 -12.77 2.34 4.86
C ARG A 98 -13.13 2.70 6.32
N ALA A 99 -13.21 3.98 6.63
CA ALA A 99 -13.72 4.43 7.93
C ALA A 99 -15.24 4.13 8.02
N ALA A 100 -15.66 3.47 9.09
CA ALA A 100 -17.09 3.24 9.33
C ALA A 100 -17.78 4.54 9.80
N ALA A 101 -18.98 4.79 9.31
CA ALA A 101 -19.83 5.85 9.84
C ALA A 101 -20.43 5.45 11.20
N GLU A 102 -20.99 6.40 11.95
CA GLU A 102 -21.54 6.16 13.30
C GLU A 102 -22.64 5.08 13.35
N ASN A 103 -23.41 4.94 12.25
CA ASN A 103 -24.51 3.97 12.14
C ASN A 103 -24.09 2.68 11.43
N GLU A 104 -22.79 2.46 11.21
CA GLU A 104 -22.27 1.29 10.52
C GLU A 104 -21.53 0.36 11.49
N THR A 105 -21.72 -0.92 11.27
CA THR A 105 -21.03 -1.99 12.02
C THR A 105 -20.08 -2.72 11.10
N ARG A 106 -18.86 -2.98 11.57
CA ARG A 106 -17.84 -3.77 10.86
C ARG A 106 -17.60 -5.08 11.57
N VAL A 107 -17.59 -6.15 10.80
CA VAL A 107 -17.27 -7.50 11.32
C VAL A 107 -16.24 -8.19 10.42
N ILE A 108 -15.38 -8.99 11.02
CA ILE A 108 -14.50 -9.88 10.27
C ILE A 108 -15.24 -11.20 10.07
N GLY A 109 -15.34 -11.65 8.81
CA GLY A 109 -16.02 -12.87 8.46
C GLY A 109 -15.76 -13.27 7.01
N ARG A 110 -16.63 -14.13 6.50
CA ARG A 110 -16.60 -14.60 5.10
C ARG A 110 -17.98 -14.48 4.52
N VAL A 111 -18.05 -14.07 3.27
CA VAL A 111 -19.32 -14.11 2.52
C VAL A 111 -19.46 -15.52 1.97
N SER A 112 -20.31 -16.33 2.58
CA SER A 112 -20.46 -17.75 2.23
C SER A 112 -21.44 -18.00 1.09
N ARG A 113 -22.34 -17.04 0.82
CA ARG A 113 -23.33 -17.15 -0.25
C ARG A 113 -23.84 -15.78 -0.65
N ILE A 114 -24.10 -15.60 -1.95
CA ILE A 114 -24.80 -14.46 -2.52
C ILE A 114 -26.08 -14.99 -3.18
N ASP A 115 -27.24 -14.53 -2.73
CA ASP A 115 -28.52 -14.87 -3.34
C ASP A 115 -29.04 -13.69 -4.19
N CYS A 116 -28.97 -13.87 -5.48
CA CYS A 116 -29.42 -12.89 -6.46
C CYS A 116 -30.87 -13.08 -6.94
N ARG A 117 -31.54 -14.11 -6.44
CA ARG A 117 -32.95 -14.36 -6.78
C ARG A 117 -33.89 -13.45 -5.99
N THR A 118 -33.37 -12.92 -4.88
CA THR A 118 -34.11 -11.97 -4.04
C THR A 118 -33.82 -10.52 -4.46
N ARG A 119 -34.75 -9.64 -4.19
CA ARG A 119 -34.57 -8.20 -4.29
C ARG A 119 -35.02 -7.58 -2.97
N PRO A 120 -34.13 -6.94 -2.22
CA PRO A 120 -32.69 -6.72 -2.45
C PRO A 120 -31.86 -8.01 -2.48
N LEU A 121 -30.63 -7.94 -3.02
CA LEU A 121 -29.66 -9.04 -3.01
C LEU A 121 -29.35 -9.43 -1.57
N ALA A 122 -29.25 -10.75 -1.29
CA ALA A 122 -28.94 -11.23 0.06
C ALA A 122 -27.54 -11.85 0.12
N PHE A 123 -26.75 -11.41 1.10
CA PHE A 123 -25.39 -11.87 1.35
C PHE A 123 -25.35 -12.59 2.69
N THR A 124 -25.02 -13.87 2.70
CA THR A 124 -24.83 -14.64 3.92
C THR A 124 -23.42 -14.46 4.42
N VAL A 125 -23.29 -13.85 5.59
CA VAL A 125 -22.00 -13.59 6.26
C VAL A 125 -21.82 -14.59 7.39
N LYS A 126 -20.69 -15.29 7.39
CA LYS A 126 -20.27 -16.21 8.44
C LYS A 126 -19.11 -15.62 9.21
N THR A 127 -19.31 -15.35 10.48
CA THR A 127 -18.27 -14.93 11.44
C THR A 127 -17.94 -16.10 12.38
N PRO A 128 -16.90 -16.02 13.21
CA PRO A 128 -16.61 -17.01 14.23
C PRO A 128 -17.75 -17.19 15.24
N ALA A 129 -18.54 -16.15 15.51
CA ALA A 129 -19.60 -16.14 16.51
C ALA A 129 -20.97 -16.56 15.96
N GLU A 130 -21.28 -16.18 14.72
CA GLU A 130 -22.63 -16.35 14.17
C GLU A 130 -22.64 -16.32 12.64
N THR A 131 -23.78 -16.73 12.07
CA THR A 131 -24.08 -16.56 10.65
C THR A 131 -25.33 -15.70 10.53
N PHE A 132 -25.28 -14.67 9.67
CA PHE A 132 -26.39 -13.75 9.46
C PHE A 132 -26.47 -13.30 8.00
N VAL A 133 -27.57 -12.66 7.66
CA VAL A 133 -27.82 -12.12 6.29
C VAL A 133 -27.79 -10.60 6.34
N VAL A 134 -27.11 -10.01 5.37
CA VAL A 134 -27.19 -8.59 5.05
C VAL A 134 -27.65 -8.42 3.61
N THR A 135 -28.23 -7.29 3.29
CA THR A 135 -28.84 -7.07 1.97
C THR A 135 -28.25 -5.86 1.27
N SER A 136 -28.21 -5.88 -0.06
CA SER A 136 -27.88 -4.72 -0.88
C SER A 136 -28.84 -4.57 -2.03
N LYS A 137 -29.10 -3.35 -2.42
CA LYS A 137 -29.95 -3.05 -3.58
C LYS A 137 -29.44 -3.71 -4.85
N ASP A 138 -28.14 -3.55 -5.11
CA ASP A 138 -27.40 -4.06 -6.26
C ASP A 138 -25.90 -4.17 -5.94
N PHE A 139 -25.11 -4.63 -6.89
CA PHE A 139 -23.64 -4.68 -6.73
C PHE A 139 -22.99 -3.31 -6.90
N ASP A 140 -23.56 -2.43 -7.70
CA ASP A 140 -22.99 -1.10 -7.99
C ASP A 140 -23.04 -0.16 -6.78
N SER A 141 -23.95 -0.44 -5.83
CA SER A 141 -24.06 0.29 -4.57
C SER A 141 -23.08 -0.17 -3.50
N LEU A 142 -22.26 -1.21 -3.77
CA LEU A 142 -21.31 -1.78 -2.84
C LEU A 142 -19.90 -1.24 -3.08
N GLU A 143 -19.24 -0.85 -2.01
CA GLU A 143 -17.81 -0.59 -2.03
C GLU A 143 -17.05 -1.93 -1.89
N LEU A 144 -16.24 -2.27 -2.90
CA LEU A 144 -15.50 -3.53 -2.97
C LEU A 144 -14.00 -3.24 -3.07
N ASN A 145 -13.25 -3.63 -2.04
CA ASN A 145 -11.81 -3.45 -1.97
C ASN A 145 -11.10 -4.79 -1.72
N ALA A 146 -9.92 -4.98 -2.31
CA ALA A 146 -9.12 -6.19 -2.12
C ALA A 146 -7.70 -5.83 -1.66
N TYR A 147 -7.40 -6.15 -0.41
CA TYR A 147 -6.07 -6.07 0.20
C TYR A 147 -5.36 -7.42 0.22
N GLU A 148 -6.09 -8.50 -0.02
CA GLU A 148 -5.55 -9.84 -0.18
C GLU A 148 -5.18 -10.10 -1.65
N VAL A 149 -3.99 -10.64 -1.87
CA VAL A 149 -3.47 -10.89 -3.23
C VAL A 149 -4.32 -11.89 -3.99
N THR A 150 -4.84 -12.92 -3.31
CA THR A 150 -5.69 -13.96 -3.89
C THR A 150 -7.05 -13.43 -4.31
N ALA A 151 -7.47 -12.27 -3.79
CA ALA A 151 -8.72 -11.61 -4.15
C ALA A 151 -8.56 -10.61 -5.32
N LYS A 152 -7.33 -10.31 -5.75
CA LYS A 152 -7.10 -9.38 -6.86
C LYS A 152 -7.59 -9.99 -8.18
N GLY A 153 -8.46 -9.25 -8.87
CA GLY A 153 -9.07 -9.70 -10.13
C GLY A 153 -10.27 -10.62 -9.93
N LEU A 154 -10.71 -10.85 -8.69
CA LEU A 154 -11.92 -11.59 -8.40
C LEU A 154 -13.14 -10.82 -8.92
N GLN A 155 -13.93 -11.44 -9.75
CA GLN A 155 -15.24 -10.92 -10.14
C GLN A 155 -16.27 -11.36 -9.11
N ILE A 156 -16.92 -10.41 -8.47
CA ILE A 156 -17.97 -10.68 -7.48
C ILE A 156 -19.31 -10.66 -8.19
N GLY A 157 -20.02 -11.77 -8.10
CA GLY A 157 -21.33 -11.96 -8.71
C GLY A 157 -22.08 -13.12 -8.09
N CYS A 158 -23.24 -13.43 -8.67
CA CYS A 158 -24.17 -14.43 -8.14
C CYS A 158 -23.59 -15.87 -8.12
N GLU A 159 -22.61 -16.15 -8.96
CA GLU A 159 -21.98 -17.47 -9.10
C GLU A 159 -20.57 -17.50 -8.51
N SER A 160 -20.12 -16.39 -7.91
CA SER A 160 -18.76 -16.31 -7.36
C SER A 160 -18.65 -17.06 -6.05
N ASP A 161 -17.66 -17.96 -5.97
CA ASP A 161 -17.29 -18.58 -4.69
C ASP A 161 -16.19 -17.75 -4.00
N ILE A 162 -16.62 -16.93 -3.07
CA ILE A 162 -15.75 -16.09 -2.22
C ILE A 162 -15.70 -16.58 -0.77
N SER A 163 -16.27 -17.76 -0.51
CA SER A 163 -16.41 -18.30 0.84
C SER A 163 -15.10 -18.64 1.53
N ALA A 164 -14.01 -18.82 0.76
CA ALA A 164 -12.68 -19.11 1.29
C ALA A 164 -11.92 -17.86 1.76
N ILE A 165 -12.34 -16.66 1.30
CA ILE A 165 -11.60 -15.41 1.52
C ILE A 165 -12.15 -14.67 2.74
N ASN A 166 -11.25 -14.26 3.64
CA ASN A 166 -11.64 -13.41 4.77
C ASN A 166 -11.95 -11.99 4.29
N ALA A 167 -12.96 -11.38 4.90
CA ALA A 167 -13.36 -10.02 4.57
C ALA A 167 -13.78 -9.25 5.82
N VAL A 168 -13.56 -7.94 5.79
CA VAL A 168 -14.27 -7.00 6.65
C VAL A 168 -15.57 -6.64 5.94
N VAL A 169 -16.68 -6.98 6.58
CA VAL A 169 -18.03 -6.67 6.08
C VAL A 169 -18.59 -5.49 6.86
N THR A 170 -18.89 -4.41 6.17
CA THR A 170 -19.49 -3.20 6.74
C THR A 170 -20.95 -3.11 6.35
N TYR A 171 -21.83 -2.95 7.32
CA TYR A 171 -23.28 -2.84 7.10
C TYR A 171 -23.91 -1.84 8.07
N ARG A 172 -25.04 -1.25 7.66
CA ARG A 172 -25.91 -0.42 8.50
C ARG A 172 -26.94 -1.31 9.18
N ASN A 173 -27.00 -1.22 10.50
CA ASN A 173 -27.93 -2.05 11.27
C ASN A 173 -29.39 -1.74 10.92
N ASN A 174 -30.18 -2.79 10.73
CA ASN A 174 -31.61 -2.65 10.62
C ASN A 174 -32.21 -2.54 12.03
N THR A 175 -32.94 -1.48 12.28
CA THR A 175 -33.55 -1.21 13.58
C THR A 175 -34.88 -1.96 13.81
N ALA A 176 -35.42 -2.60 12.76
CA ALA A 176 -36.70 -3.34 12.86
C ALA A 176 -36.49 -4.70 13.57
N ALA A 177 -37.17 -4.92 14.65
CA ALA A 177 -36.99 -6.09 15.54
C ALA A 177 -37.26 -7.47 14.88
N LYS A 178 -37.85 -7.55 13.70
CA LYS A 178 -38.14 -8.77 12.94
C LYS A 178 -37.69 -8.70 11.48
N ALA A 179 -36.64 -7.92 11.20
CA ALA A 179 -36.16 -7.82 9.84
C ALA A 179 -35.55 -9.15 9.35
N PRO A 180 -35.77 -9.56 8.10
CA PRO A 180 -35.21 -10.79 7.55
C PRO A 180 -33.69 -10.68 7.32
N SER A 181 -33.15 -9.47 7.35
CA SER A 181 -31.72 -9.16 7.27
C SER A 181 -31.26 -8.35 8.47
N ARG A 182 -30.01 -8.51 8.85
CA ARG A 182 -29.37 -7.76 9.94
C ARG A 182 -29.19 -6.28 9.59
N GLY A 183 -29.08 -5.99 8.30
CA GLY A 183 -28.87 -4.62 7.84
C GLY A 183 -28.57 -4.50 6.36
N ASP A 184 -28.29 -3.29 5.94
CA ASP A 184 -27.93 -2.97 4.57
C ASP A 184 -26.40 -3.04 4.41
N LEU A 185 -25.94 -3.90 3.52
CA LEU A 185 -24.52 -4.05 3.18
C LEU A 185 -24.00 -2.80 2.50
N VAL A 186 -22.89 -2.29 2.99
CA VAL A 186 -22.23 -1.07 2.49
C VAL A 186 -20.94 -1.40 1.77
N ALA A 187 -20.08 -2.22 2.40
CA ALA A 187 -18.77 -2.56 1.85
C ALA A 187 -18.36 -4.00 2.17
N ILE A 188 -17.58 -4.59 1.27
CA ILE A 188 -16.84 -5.83 1.47
C ILE A 188 -15.38 -5.55 1.14
N GLU A 189 -14.50 -5.71 2.11
CA GLU A 189 -13.08 -5.45 1.98
C GLU A 189 -12.33 -6.74 2.25
N PHE A 190 -11.77 -7.37 1.22
CA PHE A 190 -11.06 -8.65 1.35
C PHE A 190 -9.71 -8.43 2.02
N VAL A 191 -9.45 -9.19 3.08
CA VAL A 191 -8.29 -9.02 3.96
C VAL A 191 -7.52 -10.33 4.12
N PRO A 192 -6.22 -10.27 4.47
CA PRO A 192 -5.42 -11.47 4.75
C PRO A 192 -6.03 -12.38 5.83
N ALA A 193 -5.72 -13.67 5.76
CA ALA A 193 -6.28 -14.67 6.67
C ALA A 193 -5.98 -14.39 8.15
N ASN A 194 -4.84 -13.77 8.45
CA ASN A 194 -4.39 -13.39 9.78
C ASN A 194 -4.83 -11.97 10.19
N PHE A 195 -5.73 -11.35 9.42
CA PHE A 195 -6.19 -9.99 9.69
C PHE A 195 -6.97 -9.90 11.02
N ARG A 196 -6.69 -8.81 11.77
CA ARG A 196 -7.45 -8.34 12.93
C ARG A 196 -7.52 -6.81 12.91
N PHE A 197 -8.50 -6.27 13.58
CA PHE A 197 -8.51 -4.83 13.83
C PHE A 197 -7.42 -4.47 14.84
N LEU A 198 -6.69 -3.42 14.54
CA LEU A 198 -5.73 -2.80 15.45
C LEU A 198 -6.42 -1.70 16.25
N THR A 199 -6.04 -1.60 17.52
CA THR A 199 -6.49 -0.48 18.35
C THR A 199 -5.84 0.83 17.91
N PRO A 200 -6.43 1.99 18.22
CA PRO A 200 -5.82 3.29 17.90
C PRO A 200 -4.41 3.45 18.51
N GLU A 201 -4.13 2.81 19.63
CA GLU A 201 -2.83 2.82 20.30
C GLU A 201 -1.80 1.98 19.52
N GLU A 202 -2.20 0.79 19.06
CA GLU A 202 -1.34 -0.07 18.20
C GLU A 202 -1.01 0.62 16.87
N LEU A 203 -1.93 1.39 16.30
CA LEU A 203 -1.70 2.16 15.08
C LEU A 203 -0.73 3.32 15.30
N LYS A 204 -0.78 4.00 16.47
CA LYS A 204 0.09 5.14 16.80
C LYS A 204 1.51 4.71 17.17
N ASN A 205 1.67 3.58 17.86
CA ASN A 205 2.96 3.09 18.37
C ASN A 205 3.82 2.41 17.31
N ALA A 206 3.41 2.42 16.06
CA ALA A 206 4.17 1.91 14.94
C ALA A 206 5.37 2.80 14.66
N LYS A 207 6.55 2.51 15.24
CA LYS A 207 7.82 3.00 14.70
C LYS A 207 7.89 2.59 13.23
N LEU A 208 7.94 3.58 12.35
CA LEU A 208 8.31 3.37 10.94
C LEU A 208 9.71 2.74 10.95
N VAL A 209 9.80 1.45 10.72
CA VAL A 209 11.05 0.81 10.38
C VAL A 209 11.26 1.14 8.90
N ILE A 210 11.94 2.26 8.65
CA ILE A 210 12.43 2.61 7.33
C ILE A 210 13.57 1.64 7.06
N TYR A 211 13.31 0.61 6.25
CA TYR A 211 14.39 -0.17 5.65
C TYR A 211 15.08 0.72 4.63
N GLU A 212 16.23 1.28 5.00
CA GLU A 212 17.20 1.70 4.00
C GLU A 212 17.58 0.43 3.23
N GLN A 213 17.14 0.34 1.98
CA GLN A 213 17.62 -0.71 1.09
C GLN A 213 19.15 -0.57 1.01
N PRO A 214 19.93 -1.62 1.31
CA PRO A 214 21.33 -1.58 1.03
C PRO A 214 21.47 -1.32 -0.46
N GLY A 215 22.15 -0.21 -0.79
CA GLY A 215 22.41 0.19 -2.16
C GLY A 215 23.01 -1.01 -2.90
N GLY A 216 22.30 -1.47 -3.92
CA GLY A 216 22.85 -2.44 -4.86
C GLY A 216 24.02 -1.79 -5.60
N ASP A 217 25.15 -2.45 -5.54
CA ASP A 217 26.34 -2.21 -6.36
C ASP A 217 26.04 -2.44 -7.84
#